data_20cddf51eb2f986a7e832f0ab73b476c
#
_entry.id   20cddf51eb2f986a7e832f0ab73b476c
#
_cell.length_a   1.000
_cell.length_b   1.000
_cell.length_c   1.000
_cell.angle_alpha   90.00
_cell.angle_beta   90.00
_cell.angle_gamma   90.00
#
_symmetry.space_group_name_H-M   'P 1'
#
loop_
_entity.id
_entity.type
_entity.pdbx_description
1 polymer ?
#
loop_
_entity_poly.entity_id
_entity_poly.type
_entity_poly.pdbx_seq_one_letter_code
_entity_poly.pdbx_strand_id
1 'polypeptide(L)'
;DKKKFYALVEFPYPSGAGMHVGHIKAYSGLEVVSRKRRMEGYNVLFPIGFDAYGLPTENYAIKTGIHPRKVTDDNIAKFTSQLKAVGFSFDWDRVIDTTEEGYYKWTQWIFLKMFENGLAFRDKTLVNYCPSCKVVLSNEDSQGGKCDICHSDIVQKSKDVWYLRITEYADKLLEGLKDVDFLPNIKLQQENWIGKSTGAFVNFDVKNTEETLRIYTTRPDTLFGVTFMVMAPEH
;
A
#
# COMPACT_ATOMS: atom_id res chain seq x y z
N ASP A 1 31.70 -20.77 -5.88
CA ASP A 1 30.89 -19.72 -6.58
C ASP A 1 29.75 -20.35 -7.36
N LYS A 2 28.64 -20.62 -6.66
CA LYS A 2 27.41 -21.08 -7.31
C LYS A 2 26.65 -19.89 -7.89
N LYS A 3 26.00 -20.08 -9.03
CA LYS A 3 25.09 -19.10 -9.62
C LYS A 3 23.97 -18.81 -8.63
N LYS A 4 23.66 -17.53 -8.41
CA LYS A 4 22.65 -17.09 -7.43
C LYS A 4 21.25 -17.08 -8.06
N PHE A 5 20.23 -17.39 -7.26
CA PHE A 5 18.83 -17.25 -7.63
C PHE A 5 18.05 -16.71 -6.42
N TYR A 6 17.33 -15.64 -6.61
CA TYR A 6 16.49 -15.02 -5.59
C TYR A 6 15.03 -15.22 -5.94
N ALA A 7 14.30 -15.97 -5.12
CA ALA A 7 12.88 -16.20 -5.23
C ALA A 7 12.14 -15.35 -4.19
N LEU A 8 11.33 -14.42 -4.62
CA LEU A 8 10.64 -13.47 -3.74
C LEU A 8 9.15 -13.76 -3.71
N VAL A 9 8.61 -13.93 -2.51
CA VAL A 9 7.18 -14.00 -2.23
C VAL A 9 6.76 -12.81 -1.35
N GLU A 10 5.48 -12.49 -1.39
CA GLU A 10 4.85 -11.55 -0.50
C GLU A 10 4.82 -12.09 0.94
N PHE A 11 5.12 -11.25 1.93
CA PHE A 11 5.00 -11.63 3.33
C PHE A 11 3.53 -11.72 3.73
N PRO A 12 3.10 -12.80 4.42
CA PRO A 12 1.73 -12.89 4.89
C PRO A 12 1.49 -11.95 6.07
N TYR A 13 0.28 -11.44 6.16
CA TYR A 13 -0.25 -10.79 7.33
C TYR A 13 -0.62 -11.85 8.38
N PRO A 14 0.00 -11.91 9.57
CA PRO A 14 -0.35 -12.88 10.59
C PRO A 14 -1.61 -12.44 11.37
N SER A 15 -2.66 -12.04 10.64
CA SER A 15 -3.94 -11.60 11.19
C SER A 15 -4.98 -12.70 11.00
N GLY A 16 -5.49 -13.25 12.09
CA GLY A 16 -6.56 -14.23 12.05
C GLY A 16 -6.14 -15.67 12.35
N ALA A 17 -7.04 -16.61 12.04
CA ALA A 17 -6.94 -17.98 12.53
C ALA A 17 -5.88 -18.86 11.85
N GLY A 18 -5.18 -18.34 10.86
CA GLY A 18 -4.15 -19.08 10.10
C GLY A 18 -4.15 -18.70 8.62
N MET A 19 -3.35 -19.42 7.86
CA MET A 19 -3.22 -19.21 6.41
C MET A 19 -4.47 -19.64 5.65
N HIS A 20 -4.71 -18.98 4.52
CA HIS A 20 -5.75 -19.37 3.58
C HIS A 20 -5.15 -19.93 2.25
N VAL A 21 -6.01 -20.55 1.43
CA VAL A 21 -5.60 -21.20 0.16
C VAL A 21 -4.86 -20.24 -0.78
N GLY A 22 -5.17 -18.95 -0.75
CA GLY A 22 -4.47 -17.94 -1.57
C GLY A 22 -2.98 -17.88 -1.30
N HIS A 23 -2.55 -17.92 -0.04
CA HIS A 23 -1.13 -17.99 0.32
C HIS A 23 -0.48 -19.25 -0.23
N ILE A 24 -1.12 -20.41 -0.02
CA ILE A 24 -0.60 -21.70 -0.48
C ILE A 24 -0.42 -21.70 -2.00
N LYS A 25 -1.42 -21.20 -2.75
CA LYS A 25 -1.35 -21.13 -4.21
C LYS A 25 -0.17 -20.29 -4.70
N ALA A 26 0.00 -19.09 -4.13
CA ALA A 26 1.06 -18.18 -4.53
C ALA A 26 2.47 -18.74 -4.21
N TYR A 27 2.63 -19.29 -3.02
CA TYR A 27 3.93 -19.80 -2.56
C TYR A 27 4.33 -21.10 -3.25
N SER A 28 3.37 -21.98 -3.56
CA SER A 28 3.66 -23.27 -4.22
C SER A 28 4.32 -23.10 -5.58
N GLY A 29 3.94 -22.08 -6.35
CA GLY A 29 4.56 -21.82 -7.65
C GLY A 29 6.06 -21.54 -7.53
N LEU A 30 6.43 -20.64 -6.60
CA LEU A 30 7.84 -20.29 -6.35
C LEU A 30 8.60 -21.39 -5.61
N GLU A 31 7.93 -22.17 -4.76
CA GLU A 31 8.53 -23.37 -4.13
C GLU A 31 9.03 -24.36 -5.20
N VAL A 32 8.19 -24.67 -6.19
CA VAL A 32 8.57 -25.58 -7.30
C VAL A 32 9.80 -25.05 -8.05
N VAL A 33 9.80 -23.76 -8.39
CA VAL A 33 10.93 -23.12 -9.07
C VAL A 33 12.18 -23.13 -8.20
N SER A 34 12.05 -22.81 -6.90
CA SER A 34 13.17 -22.78 -5.96
C SER A 34 13.81 -24.15 -5.79
N ARG A 35 13.00 -25.23 -5.67
CA ARG A 35 13.52 -26.61 -5.62
C ARG A 35 14.24 -26.98 -6.91
N LYS A 36 13.64 -26.70 -8.06
CA LYS A 36 14.26 -26.93 -9.36
C LYS A 36 15.63 -26.24 -9.44
N ARG A 37 15.73 -24.98 -9.07
CA ARG A 37 17.00 -24.23 -9.11
C ARG A 37 18.05 -24.81 -8.17
N ARG A 38 17.66 -25.28 -6.97
CA ARG A 38 18.60 -25.99 -6.08
C ARG A 38 19.12 -27.27 -6.70
N MET A 39 18.24 -28.05 -7.34
CA MET A 39 18.64 -29.29 -8.07
C MET A 39 19.57 -28.99 -9.23
N GLU A 40 19.43 -27.84 -9.89
CA GLU A 40 20.32 -27.34 -10.93
C GLU A 40 21.66 -26.79 -10.39
N GLY A 41 21.87 -26.81 -9.08
CA GLY A 41 23.09 -26.35 -8.42
C GLY A 41 23.18 -24.86 -8.09
N TYR A 42 22.09 -24.11 -8.24
CA TYR A 42 22.06 -22.69 -7.83
C TYR A 42 22.14 -22.53 -6.32
N ASN A 43 22.68 -21.38 -5.90
CA ASN A 43 22.53 -20.88 -4.54
C ASN A 43 21.22 -20.08 -4.48
N VAL A 44 20.18 -20.67 -3.89
CA VAL A 44 18.83 -20.12 -3.89
C VAL A 44 18.55 -19.44 -2.56
N LEU A 45 18.19 -18.16 -2.59
CA LEU A 45 17.57 -17.44 -1.47
C LEU A 45 16.06 -17.41 -1.70
N PHE A 46 15.32 -18.10 -0.82
CA PHE A 46 13.85 -18.10 -0.79
C PHE A 46 13.40 -17.69 0.61
N PRO A 47 13.36 -16.37 0.91
CA PRO A 47 13.06 -15.86 2.24
C PRO A 47 11.57 -15.82 2.50
N ILE A 48 11.21 -15.77 3.78
CA ILE A 48 9.87 -15.49 4.28
C ILE A 48 9.96 -14.51 5.45
N GLY A 49 8.89 -13.80 5.69
CA GLY A 49 8.71 -12.94 6.86
C GLY A 49 7.24 -12.78 7.16
N PHE A 50 6.95 -11.94 8.15
CA PHE A 50 5.59 -11.62 8.57
C PHE A 50 5.42 -10.10 8.60
N ASP A 51 4.47 -9.60 7.82
CA ASP A 51 4.04 -8.21 7.87
C ASP A 51 3.05 -8.06 9.03
N ALA A 52 3.59 -7.77 10.21
CA ALA A 52 2.88 -7.98 11.46
C ALA A 52 2.27 -6.70 12.08
N TYR A 53 2.52 -5.51 11.51
CA TYR A 53 1.82 -4.29 11.90
C TYR A 53 0.45 -4.22 11.25
N GLY A 54 -0.58 -3.80 12.01
CA GLY A 54 -1.90 -3.54 11.41
C GLY A 54 -3.04 -3.46 12.40
N LEU A 55 -4.09 -2.73 12.02
CA LEU A 55 -5.33 -2.57 12.78
C LEU A 55 -6.05 -3.87 13.14
N PRO A 56 -6.08 -4.93 12.32
CA PRO A 56 -6.77 -6.17 12.68
C PRO A 56 -6.25 -6.79 13.98
N THR A 57 -4.93 -6.82 14.20
CA THR A 57 -4.33 -7.33 15.43
C THR A 57 -4.65 -6.44 16.64
N GLU A 58 -4.57 -5.12 16.46
CA GLU A 58 -4.91 -4.15 17.50
C GLU A 58 -6.39 -4.22 17.90
N ASN A 59 -7.30 -4.28 16.94
CA ASN A 59 -8.72 -4.42 17.17
C ASN A 59 -9.05 -5.74 17.89
N TYR A 60 -8.39 -6.84 17.53
CA TYR A 60 -8.53 -8.11 18.21
C TYR A 60 -8.02 -8.02 19.65
N ALA A 61 -6.89 -7.38 19.87
CA ALA A 61 -6.33 -7.14 21.20
C ALA A 61 -7.27 -6.32 22.09
N ILE A 62 -7.86 -5.25 21.56
CA ILE A 62 -8.86 -4.42 22.27
C ILE A 62 -10.08 -5.27 22.65
N LYS A 63 -10.58 -6.08 21.71
CA LYS A 63 -11.78 -6.91 21.90
C LYS A 63 -11.57 -8.02 22.93
N THR A 64 -10.37 -8.61 23.00
CA THR A 64 -10.07 -9.76 23.85
C THR A 64 -9.36 -9.42 25.15
N GLY A 65 -8.80 -8.19 25.27
CA GLY A 65 -7.94 -7.79 26.37
C GLY A 65 -6.53 -8.42 26.35
N ILE A 66 -6.14 -9.06 25.23
CA ILE A 66 -4.83 -9.69 25.07
C ILE A 66 -3.88 -8.65 24.44
N HIS A 67 -2.67 -8.51 25.00
CA HIS A 67 -1.68 -7.57 24.47
C HIS A 67 -1.34 -7.86 23.01
N PRO A 68 -1.28 -6.86 22.10
CA PRO A 68 -1.04 -7.05 20.65
C PRO A 68 0.21 -7.88 20.35
N ARG A 69 1.30 -7.67 21.09
CA ARG A 69 2.54 -8.45 20.92
C ARG A 69 2.30 -9.95 21.06
N LYS A 70 1.56 -10.36 22.12
CA LYS A 70 1.25 -11.77 22.34
C LYS A 70 0.40 -12.35 21.20
N VAL A 71 -0.60 -11.61 20.73
CA VAL A 71 -1.44 -12.03 19.59
C VAL A 71 -0.59 -12.25 18.35
N THR A 72 0.32 -11.30 18.07
CA THR A 72 1.26 -11.38 16.93
C THR A 72 2.16 -12.60 17.03
N ASP A 73 2.79 -12.83 18.19
CA ASP A 73 3.69 -13.97 18.41
C ASP A 73 2.96 -15.31 18.22
N ASP A 74 1.77 -15.47 18.81
CA ASP A 74 0.96 -16.66 18.69
C ASP A 74 0.56 -16.93 17.22
N ASN A 75 0.20 -15.88 16.48
CA ASN A 75 -0.16 -15.99 15.07
C ASN A 75 1.04 -16.34 14.20
N ILE A 76 2.19 -15.70 14.39
CA ILE A 76 3.45 -16.00 13.67
C ILE A 76 3.85 -17.45 13.90
N ALA A 77 3.79 -17.92 15.13
CA ALA A 77 4.09 -19.33 15.45
C ALA A 77 3.17 -20.29 14.71
N LYS A 78 1.87 -19.97 14.66
CA LYS A 78 0.87 -20.77 13.94
C LYS A 78 1.11 -20.78 12.43
N PHE A 79 1.30 -19.62 11.82
CA PHE A 79 1.61 -19.50 10.38
C PHE A 79 2.88 -20.27 10.01
N THR A 80 3.94 -20.10 10.81
CA THR A 80 5.20 -20.83 10.64
C THR A 80 4.99 -22.34 10.66
N SER A 81 4.21 -22.83 11.64
CA SER A 81 3.87 -24.26 11.75
C SER A 81 3.13 -24.76 10.49
N GLN A 82 2.16 -24.01 10.02
CA GLN A 82 1.40 -24.35 8.81
C GLN A 82 2.27 -24.35 7.55
N LEU A 83 3.13 -23.33 7.36
CA LEU A 83 4.06 -23.26 6.23
C LEU A 83 5.04 -24.42 6.21
N LYS A 84 5.56 -24.81 7.37
CA LYS A 84 6.43 -25.99 7.54
C LYS A 84 5.70 -27.29 7.26
N ALA A 85 4.45 -27.42 7.70
CA ALA A 85 3.62 -28.61 7.47
C ALA A 85 3.31 -28.83 5.98
N VAL A 86 3.13 -27.76 5.20
CA VAL A 86 2.99 -27.83 3.73
C VAL A 86 4.30 -28.22 3.05
N GLY A 87 5.44 -28.06 3.71
CA GLY A 87 6.74 -28.46 3.21
C GLY A 87 7.46 -27.36 2.40
N PHE A 88 7.11 -26.09 2.60
CA PHE A 88 7.84 -25.00 1.96
C PHE A 88 9.29 -24.90 2.42
N SER A 89 10.20 -24.82 1.48
CA SER A 89 11.65 -24.78 1.71
C SER A 89 12.19 -23.35 1.82
N PHE A 90 11.47 -22.49 2.55
CA PHE A 90 11.94 -21.15 2.88
C PHE A 90 13.26 -21.18 3.66
N ASP A 91 14.00 -20.08 3.59
CA ASP A 91 15.20 -19.89 4.42
C ASP A 91 14.77 -19.53 5.85
N TRP A 92 14.49 -20.55 6.65
CA TRP A 92 13.96 -20.41 7.99
C TRP A 92 14.91 -19.74 8.99
N ASP A 93 16.20 -19.65 8.65
CA ASP A 93 17.21 -18.97 9.46
C ASP A 93 17.20 -17.44 9.22
N ARG A 94 16.48 -16.98 8.19
CA ARG A 94 16.35 -15.57 7.81
C ARG A 94 14.90 -15.07 7.83
N VAL A 95 14.09 -15.63 8.71
CA VAL A 95 12.70 -15.15 8.89
C VAL A 95 12.72 -13.73 9.44
N ILE A 96 11.85 -12.90 8.90
CA ILE A 96 11.68 -11.49 9.30
C ILE A 96 10.33 -11.33 10.00
N ASP A 97 10.34 -10.66 11.15
CA ASP A 97 9.16 -10.08 11.78
C ASP A 97 9.29 -8.53 11.71
N THR A 98 8.38 -7.89 11.02
CA THR A 98 8.42 -6.43 10.84
C THR A 98 8.22 -5.65 12.12
N THR A 99 7.73 -6.29 13.20
CA THR A 99 7.54 -5.68 14.52
C THR A 99 8.76 -5.80 15.43
N GLU A 100 9.81 -6.47 15.00
CA GLU A 100 11.07 -6.54 15.75
C GLU A 100 11.91 -5.27 15.58
N GLU A 101 12.55 -4.82 16.65
CA GLU A 101 13.40 -3.63 16.66
C GLU A 101 14.53 -3.73 15.63
N GLY A 102 15.11 -4.91 15.47
CA GLY A 102 16.14 -5.20 14.48
C GLY A 102 15.71 -4.89 13.05
N TYR A 103 14.39 -4.97 12.77
CA TYR A 103 13.82 -4.65 11.47
C TYR A 103 13.29 -3.20 11.39
N TYR A 104 12.38 -2.79 12.28
CA TYR A 104 11.70 -1.51 12.12
C TYR A 104 12.61 -0.28 12.29
N LYS A 105 13.77 -0.42 12.93
CA LYS A 105 14.78 0.64 12.96
C LYS A 105 15.17 1.13 11.56
N TRP A 106 15.16 0.24 10.56
CA TRP A 106 15.46 0.59 9.17
C TRP A 106 14.30 1.35 8.52
N THR A 107 13.05 1.01 8.85
CA THR A 107 11.87 1.79 8.46
C THR A 107 11.95 3.21 9.03
N GLN A 108 12.31 3.34 10.30
CA GLN A 108 12.53 4.64 10.95
C GLN A 108 13.67 5.42 10.28
N TRP A 109 14.77 4.75 9.95
CA TRP A 109 15.88 5.38 9.25
C TRP A 109 15.49 5.87 7.85
N ILE A 110 14.75 5.07 7.10
CA ILE A 110 14.23 5.47 5.78
C ILE A 110 13.33 6.70 5.92
N PHE A 111 12.42 6.69 6.90
CA PHE A 111 11.56 7.85 7.17
C PHE A 111 12.37 9.12 7.46
N LEU A 112 13.39 9.03 8.30
CA LEU A 112 14.27 10.17 8.59
C LEU A 112 14.99 10.67 7.32
N LYS A 113 15.46 9.76 6.47
CA LYS A 113 16.06 10.14 5.17
C LYS A 113 15.05 10.82 4.24
N MET A 114 13.81 10.36 4.20
CA MET A 114 12.76 11.03 3.44
C MET A 114 12.45 12.41 4.00
N PHE A 115 12.40 12.55 5.32
CA PHE A 115 12.19 13.84 5.98
C PHE A 115 13.35 14.82 5.71
N GLU A 116 14.61 14.39 5.87
CA GLU A 116 15.82 15.19 5.58
C GLU A 116 15.84 15.68 4.13
N ASN A 117 15.28 14.93 3.19
CA ASN A 117 15.20 15.29 1.78
C ASN A 117 13.90 16.00 1.37
N GLY A 118 13.06 16.39 2.32
CA GLY A 118 11.79 17.07 2.05
C GLY A 118 10.71 16.19 1.41
N LEU A 119 10.92 14.87 1.39
CA LEU A 119 9.97 13.89 0.84
C LEU A 119 8.89 13.48 1.84
N ALA A 120 9.15 13.63 3.13
CA ALA A 120 8.16 13.47 4.18
C ALA A 120 7.87 14.82 4.85
N PHE A 121 6.61 15.17 5.02
CA PHE A 121 6.17 16.44 5.62
C PHE A 121 4.85 16.27 6.36
N ARG A 122 4.55 17.21 7.25
CA ARG A 122 3.26 17.25 7.95
C ARG A 122 2.37 18.33 7.34
N ASP A 123 1.10 18.01 7.22
CA ASP A 123 0.07 18.97 6.81
C ASP A 123 -1.26 18.60 7.44
N LYS A 124 -2.18 19.57 7.46
CA LYS A 124 -3.56 19.37 7.92
C LYS A 124 -4.42 18.91 6.77
N THR A 125 -5.20 17.87 7.00
CA THR A 125 -6.17 17.39 6.02
C THR A 125 -7.46 16.95 6.69
N LEU A 126 -8.54 16.95 5.92
CA LEU A 126 -9.77 16.29 6.30
C LEU A 126 -9.64 14.78 6.04
N VAL A 127 -9.92 14.00 7.06
CA VAL A 127 -9.91 12.54 6.99
C VAL A 127 -11.28 11.98 7.27
N ASN A 128 -11.62 10.87 6.63
CA ASN A 128 -12.81 10.10 6.97
C ASN A 128 -12.59 9.44 8.33
N TYR A 129 -13.38 9.78 9.31
CA TYR A 129 -13.24 9.29 10.68
C TYR A 129 -14.50 8.56 11.13
N CYS A 130 -14.34 7.34 11.59
CA CYS A 130 -15.42 6.61 12.25
C CYS A 130 -15.39 6.89 13.75
N PRO A 131 -16.41 7.57 14.32
CA PRO A 131 -16.44 7.86 15.76
C PRO A 131 -16.68 6.60 16.62
N SER A 132 -17.31 5.58 16.06
CA SER A 132 -17.57 4.30 16.73
C SER A 132 -16.30 3.45 16.86
N CYS A 133 -15.62 3.19 15.74
CA CYS A 133 -14.36 2.44 15.73
C CYS A 133 -13.15 3.27 16.17
N LYS A 134 -13.28 4.60 16.21
CA LYS A 134 -12.21 5.57 16.51
C LYS A 134 -11.00 5.48 15.58
N VAL A 135 -11.24 5.15 14.32
CA VAL A 135 -10.21 4.97 13.28
C VAL A 135 -10.41 5.96 12.14
N VAL A 136 -9.30 6.25 11.45
CA VAL A 136 -9.32 6.94 10.16
C VAL A 136 -9.48 5.89 9.07
N LEU A 137 -10.33 6.17 8.10
CA LEU A 137 -10.68 5.27 7.00
C LEU A 137 -10.17 5.83 5.67
N SER A 138 -9.84 4.95 4.74
CA SER A 138 -9.61 5.30 3.36
C SER A 138 -10.94 5.72 2.67
N ASN A 139 -10.86 6.24 1.45
CA ASN A 139 -12.05 6.54 0.68
C ASN A 139 -12.81 5.26 0.31
N GLU A 140 -12.07 4.17 0.06
CA GLU A 140 -12.60 2.85 -0.26
C GLU A 140 -13.39 2.27 0.92
N ASP A 141 -12.87 2.41 2.16
CA ASP A 141 -13.46 1.87 3.40
C ASP A 141 -14.61 2.76 3.96
N SER A 142 -14.88 3.89 3.28
CA SER A 142 -15.88 4.90 3.70
C SER A 142 -16.95 5.18 2.65
N GLN A 143 -17.13 4.26 1.71
CA GLN A 143 -18.10 4.41 0.63
C GLN A 143 -19.53 4.61 1.15
N GLY A 144 -20.26 5.53 0.52
CA GLY A 144 -21.64 5.84 0.93
C GLY A 144 -21.75 6.52 2.29
N GLY A 145 -20.64 7.07 2.83
CA GLY A 145 -20.66 7.77 4.14
C GLY A 145 -20.76 6.83 5.33
N LYS A 146 -20.51 5.54 5.15
CA LYS A 146 -20.56 4.50 6.18
C LYS A 146 -19.20 3.85 6.38
N CYS A 147 -18.92 3.47 7.61
CA CYS A 147 -17.75 2.67 7.95
C CYS A 147 -17.94 1.21 7.49
N ASP A 148 -17.01 0.65 6.74
CA ASP A 148 -17.06 -0.73 6.27
C ASP A 148 -16.97 -1.76 7.42
N ILE A 149 -16.37 -1.37 8.57
CA ILE A 149 -16.19 -2.26 9.74
C ILE A 149 -17.46 -2.36 10.60
N CYS A 150 -18.07 -1.22 10.94
CA CYS A 150 -19.19 -1.17 11.91
C CYS A 150 -20.47 -0.57 11.35
N HIS A 151 -20.47 -0.13 10.09
CA HIS A 151 -21.58 0.48 9.35
C HIS A 151 -22.16 1.77 9.97
N SER A 152 -21.47 2.36 10.97
CA SER A 152 -21.83 3.66 11.54
C SER A 152 -21.52 4.79 10.55
N ASP A 153 -22.21 5.91 10.71
CA ASP A 153 -21.91 7.13 9.94
C ASP A 153 -20.49 7.61 10.21
N ILE A 154 -19.81 8.03 9.17
CA ILE A 154 -18.50 8.65 9.24
C ILE A 154 -18.63 10.17 9.33
N VAL A 155 -17.61 10.82 9.87
CA VAL A 155 -17.51 12.28 9.92
C VAL A 155 -16.18 12.73 9.32
N GLN A 156 -16.18 13.92 8.72
CA GLN A 156 -14.94 14.57 8.30
C GLN A 156 -14.27 15.21 9.53
N LYS A 157 -13.01 14.89 9.76
CA LYS A 157 -12.23 15.40 10.88
C LYS A 157 -10.90 15.96 10.39
N SER A 158 -10.60 17.21 10.74
CA SER A 158 -9.27 17.77 10.48
C SER A 158 -8.23 17.12 11.39
N LYS A 159 -7.15 16.62 10.80
CA LYS A 159 -6.01 16.04 11.51
C LYS A 159 -4.70 16.50 10.90
N ASP A 160 -3.68 16.64 11.75
CA ASP A 160 -2.30 16.69 11.29
C ASP A 160 -1.85 15.27 10.90
N VAL A 161 -1.45 15.10 9.67
CA VAL A 161 -1.00 13.82 9.13
C VAL A 161 0.36 13.96 8.46
N TRP A 162 1.09 12.84 8.40
CA TRP A 162 2.30 12.76 7.60
C TRP A 162 1.96 12.44 6.14
N TYR A 163 2.58 13.17 5.25
CA TYR A 163 2.54 12.95 3.81
C TYR A 163 3.90 12.54 3.28
N LEU A 164 3.89 11.70 2.26
CA LEU A 164 5.05 11.38 1.44
C LEU A 164 4.84 11.96 0.04
N ARG A 165 5.84 12.69 -0.49
CA ARG A 165 5.78 13.29 -1.84
C ARG A 165 6.03 12.25 -2.93
N ILE A 166 5.20 11.22 -3.00
CA ILE A 166 5.36 10.12 -3.96
C ILE A 166 5.31 10.60 -5.42
N THR A 167 4.59 11.68 -5.70
CA THR A 167 4.45 12.27 -7.05
C THR A 167 5.74 12.85 -7.60
N GLU A 168 6.72 13.19 -6.75
CA GLU A 168 8.06 13.63 -7.17
C GLU A 168 8.80 12.57 -7.99
N TYR A 169 8.41 11.30 -7.85
CA TYR A 169 9.01 10.18 -8.55
C TYR A 169 8.19 9.67 -9.73
N ALA A 170 7.01 10.24 -9.99
CA ALA A 170 6.10 9.73 -11.02
C ALA A 170 6.76 9.62 -12.40
N ASP A 171 7.42 10.67 -12.87
CA ASP A 171 8.10 10.65 -14.16
C ASP A 171 9.30 9.71 -14.19
N LYS A 172 10.07 9.64 -13.09
CA LYS A 172 11.22 8.72 -12.97
C LYS A 172 10.76 7.26 -12.97
N LEU A 173 9.62 6.96 -12.32
CA LEU A 173 9.06 5.61 -12.33
C LEU A 173 8.60 5.21 -13.73
N LEU A 174 7.92 6.10 -14.47
CA LEU A 174 7.51 5.82 -15.85
C LEU A 174 8.72 5.61 -16.77
N GLU A 175 9.76 6.43 -16.64
CA GLU A 175 10.98 6.28 -17.43
C GLU A 175 11.69 4.95 -17.08
N GLY A 176 11.82 4.63 -15.80
CA GLY A 176 12.47 3.40 -15.31
C GLY A 176 11.78 2.10 -15.73
N LEU A 177 10.50 2.15 -16.15
CA LEU A 177 9.83 0.97 -16.70
C LEU A 177 10.46 0.48 -18.02
N LYS A 178 11.22 1.34 -18.72
CA LYS A 178 11.93 0.96 -19.95
C LYS A 178 13.10 0.02 -19.68
N ASP A 179 13.72 0.16 -18.50
CA ASP A 179 14.95 -0.53 -18.12
C ASP A 179 14.71 -1.86 -17.38
N VAL A 180 13.46 -2.17 -17.01
CA VAL A 180 13.12 -3.39 -16.29
C VAL A 180 12.53 -4.45 -17.23
N ASP A 181 12.89 -5.72 -16.98
CA ASP A 181 12.36 -6.88 -17.72
C ASP A 181 11.06 -7.38 -17.08
N PHE A 182 10.05 -6.52 -17.04
CA PHE A 182 8.71 -6.85 -16.56
C PHE A 182 7.80 -7.30 -17.72
N LEU A 183 6.84 -8.14 -17.40
CA LEU A 183 5.79 -8.52 -18.37
C LEU A 183 5.06 -7.28 -18.87
N PRO A 184 4.67 -7.22 -20.16
CA PRO A 184 4.01 -6.04 -20.75
C PRO A 184 2.74 -5.60 -19.99
N ASN A 185 1.93 -6.54 -19.54
CA ASN A 185 0.73 -6.25 -18.76
C ASN A 185 1.03 -5.61 -17.40
N ILE A 186 2.17 -5.97 -16.79
CA ILE A 186 2.61 -5.37 -15.51
C ILE A 186 3.08 -3.94 -15.73
N LYS A 187 3.84 -3.67 -16.81
CA LYS A 187 4.24 -2.30 -17.18
C LYS A 187 3.02 -1.43 -17.42
N LEU A 188 2.07 -1.92 -18.21
CA LEU A 188 0.82 -1.21 -18.51
C LEU A 188 0.00 -0.89 -17.25
N GLN A 189 -0.07 -1.83 -16.30
CA GLN A 189 -0.76 -1.58 -15.01
C GLN A 189 -0.09 -0.45 -14.21
N GLN A 190 1.25 -0.42 -14.18
CA GLN A 190 1.98 0.65 -13.49
C GLN A 190 1.84 2.01 -14.18
N GLU A 191 1.91 2.03 -15.51
CA GLU A 191 1.66 3.24 -16.32
C GLU A 191 0.26 3.81 -16.05
N ASN A 192 -0.76 2.95 -16.09
CA ASN A 192 -2.14 3.34 -15.83
C ASN A 192 -2.37 3.79 -14.38
N TRP A 193 -1.69 3.17 -13.41
CA TRP A 193 -1.76 3.57 -12.01
C TRP A 193 -1.19 4.96 -11.77
N ILE A 194 -0.04 5.27 -12.35
CA ILE A 194 0.57 6.60 -12.30
C ILE A 194 -0.32 7.61 -13.04
N GLY A 195 -0.90 7.20 -14.17
CA GLY A 195 -1.93 7.95 -14.88
C GLY A 195 -1.47 9.34 -15.33
N LYS A 196 -0.24 9.48 -15.85
CA LYS A 196 0.26 10.77 -16.32
C LYS A 196 -0.68 11.34 -17.36
N SER A 197 -1.23 12.51 -17.08
CA SER A 197 -2.06 13.27 -18.00
C SER A 197 -1.51 14.67 -18.22
N THR A 198 -1.72 15.20 -19.40
CA THR A 198 -1.37 16.58 -19.76
C THR A 198 -2.63 17.35 -20.07
N GLY A 199 -2.70 18.59 -19.63
CA GLY A 199 -3.85 19.44 -19.85
C GLY A 199 -3.52 20.92 -19.63
N ALA A 200 -4.54 21.75 -19.65
CA ALA A 200 -4.42 23.18 -19.45
C ALA A 200 -5.34 23.66 -18.32
N PHE A 201 -4.86 24.66 -17.59
CA PHE A 201 -5.74 25.46 -16.75
C PHE A 201 -6.42 26.52 -17.59
N VAL A 202 -7.72 26.68 -17.39
CA VAL A 202 -8.53 27.68 -18.09
C VAL A 202 -9.32 28.47 -17.06
N ASN A 203 -9.32 29.76 -17.22
CA ASN A 203 -10.08 30.69 -16.39
C ASN A 203 -11.37 31.08 -17.10
N PHE A 204 -12.49 31.03 -16.40
CA PHE A 204 -13.79 31.53 -16.82
C PHE A 204 -14.20 32.68 -15.93
N ASP A 205 -14.40 33.87 -16.49
CA ASP A 205 -14.88 35.01 -15.76
C ASP A 205 -16.38 34.86 -15.47
N VAL A 206 -16.79 35.12 -14.24
CA VAL A 206 -18.20 35.09 -13.86
C VAL A 206 -18.85 36.43 -14.18
N LYS A 207 -19.85 36.42 -15.06
CA LYS A 207 -20.52 37.64 -15.52
C LYS A 207 -21.10 38.45 -14.35
N ASN A 208 -20.85 39.76 -14.34
CA ASN A 208 -21.29 40.73 -13.32
C ASN A 208 -20.66 40.55 -11.93
N THR A 209 -19.52 39.87 -11.83
CA THR A 209 -18.70 39.75 -10.61
C THR A 209 -17.23 39.97 -10.96
N GLU A 210 -16.38 40.06 -9.93
CA GLU A 210 -14.91 40.05 -10.11
C GLU A 210 -14.34 38.63 -9.94
N GLU A 211 -15.18 37.61 -9.83
CA GLU A 211 -14.79 36.25 -9.59
C GLU A 211 -14.40 35.54 -10.90
N THR A 212 -13.39 34.70 -10.78
CA THR A 212 -12.90 33.86 -11.90
C THR A 212 -12.87 32.41 -11.44
N LEU A 213 -13.48 31.53 -12.22
CA LEU A 213 -13.46 30.09 -12.01
C LEU A 213 -12.30 29.48 -12.79
N ARG A 214 -11.33 28.93 -12.07
CA ARG A 214 -10.19 28.23 -12.68
C ARG A 214 -10.46 26.75 -12.72
N ILE A 215 -10.52 26.19 -13.93
CA ILE A 215 -10.69 24.75 -14.15
C ILE A 215 -9.42 24.14 -14.77
N TYR A 216 -9.28 22.83 -14.61
CA TYR A 216 -8.29 22.04 -15.36
C TYR A 216 -9.02 21.13 -16.35
N THR A 217 -8.50 21.03 -17.57
CA THR A 217 -9.03 20.11 -18.59
C THR A 217 -7.90 19.43 -19.36
N THR A 218 -8.06 18.15 -19.64
CA THR A 218 -7.19 17.40 -20.55
C THR A 218 -7.58 17.56 -22.02
N ARG A 219 -8.71 18.21 -22.30
CA ARG A 219 -9.23 18.45 -23.64
C ARG A 219 -9.54 19.94 -23.87
N PRO A 220 -8.51 20.79 -23.86
CA PRO A 220 -8.70 22.24 -24.13
C PRO A 220 -9.26 22.52 -25.52
N ASP A 221 -9.04 21.64 -26.48
CA ASP A 221 -9.58 21.67 -27.83
C ASP A 221 -11.11 21.65 -27.88
N THR A 222 -11.79 21.14 -26.87
CA THR A 222 -13.26 21.05 -26.81
C THR A 222 -13.94 22.26 -26.16
N LEU A 223 -13.18 23.22 -25.63
CA LEU A 223 -13.71 24.37 -24.89
C LEU A 223 -14.67 25.25 -25.71
N PHE A 224 -14.48 25.33 -27.01
CA PHE A 224 -15.38 26.08 -27.89
C PHE A 224 -16.79 25.51 -27.98
N GLY A 225 -17.00 24.28 -27.54
CA GLY A 225 -18.30 23.62 -27.45
C GLY A 225 -18.95 23.61 -26.05
N VAL A 226 -18.35 24.33 -25.08
CA VAL A 226 -18.89 24.39 -23.71
C VAL A 226 -20.21 25.15 -23.67
N THR A 227 -21.23 24.56 -23.09
CA THR A 227 -22.57 25.16 -22.98
C THR A 227 -22.98 25.37 -21.51
N PHE A 228 -22.39 24.68 -20.55
CA PHE A 228 -22.64 24.82 -19.13
C PHE A 228 -21.43 24.37 -18.29
N MET A 229 -21.40 24.75 -17.03
CA MET A 229 -20.40 24.35 -16.05
C MET A 229 -21.10 23.85 -14.80
N VAL A 230 -20.58 22.77 -14.19
CA VAL A 230 -21.04 22.22 -12.93
C VAL A 230 -19.91 22.29 -11.91
N MET A 231 -20.22 22.75 -10.72
CA MET A 231 -19.27 22.87 -9.61
C MET A 231 -19.84 22.23 -8.36
N ALA A 232 -18.96 21.75 -7.47
CA ALA A 232 -19.33 21.39 -6.13
C ALA A 232 -19.58 22.66 -5.30
N PRO A 233 -20.46 22.61 -4.27
CA PRO A 233 -20.73 23.77 -3.40
C PRO A 233 -19.50 24.28 -2.66
N GLU A 234 -18.49 23.40 -2.48
CA GLU A 234 -17.24 23.66 -1.76
C GLU A 234 -16.13 24.25 -2.61
N HIS A 235 -16.37 24.49 -3.90
CA HIS A 235 -15.34 24.96 -4.85
C HIS A 235 -14.84 26.35 -4.49
#